data_6f2c93993900b4442355d980ee17dbf7
#
_entry.id   6f2c93993900b4442355d980ee17dbf7
#
_cell.length_a   1.000
_cell.length_b   1.000
_cell.length_c   1.000
_cell.angle_alpha   90.00
_cell.angle_beta   90.00
_cell.angle_gamma   90.00
#
_symmetry.space_group_name_H-M   'P 1'
#
loop_
_entity.id
_entity.type
_entity.pdbx_description
1 polymer ?
#
loop_
_entity_poly.entity_id
_entity_poly.type
_entity_poly.pdbx_seq_one_letter_code
_entity_poly.pdbx_strand_id
1 'polypeptide(L)'
;MSTDTVAPTRMSAEDSARLRQTNKRRSRVGSVAYHVLMIALACVVLYPALWMLMSSLKPSSDIVGNVSLIPENGSLQNYITALDGIGGVSTLTFFQNSLIVAVLSVIGVVLSASVSAYAFSRVKFPGRNLFFSMMVATLLLPFHVVIIPQYIVFNNLDMVNTYWPLLLPKFLATDAFFVFLMVQFMRGLPIELDEAARIDGAGHVRIFSSIVLPLMKPSLITASIFTFIWTWNDFLGPLLYLKQPDLYTLPIALRLFVDQTTVSDYGAQMAMAVLALLPVMLFFFIFQRYLVDGVSTSGLKG
;
A
#
# COMPACT_ATOMS: atom_id res chain seq x y z
N MET A 1 -18.69 70.00 21.64
CA MET A 1 -18.73 68.51 21.57
C MET A 1 -17.28 68.05 21.58
N SER A 2 -16.74 67.77 22.76
CA SER A 2 -15.35 67.34 22.94
C SER A 2 -15.33 65.80 22.88
N THR A 3 -14.65 65.28 21.85
CA THR A 3 -14.39 63.83 21.72
C THR A 3 -13.13 63.50 22.51
N ASP A 4 -13.34 62.95 23.71
CA ASP A 4 -12.26 62.38 24.53
C ASP A 4 -11.70 61.13 23.83
N THR A 5 -10.56 61.29 23.18
CA THR A 5 -9.74 60.19 22.65
C THR A 5 -9.02 59.53 23.84
N VAL A 6 -9.56 58.42 24.32
CA VAL A 6 -8.90 57.57 25.33
C VAL A 6 -7.66 56.97 24.69
N ALA A 7 -6.49 57.42 25.12
CA ALA A 7 -5.19 56.87 24.68
C ALA A 7 -5.07 55.40 25.14
N PRO A 8 -4.57 54.48 24.30
CA PRO A 8 -4.41 53.09 24.68
C PRO A 8 -3.35 52.98 25.80
N THR A 9 -3.79 52.43 26.94
CA THR A 9 -2.94 52.19 28.12
C THR A 9 -1.77 51.27 27.74
N ARG A 10 -0.57 51.81 27.75
CA ARG A 10 0.65 51.00 27.51
C ARG A 10 0.80 50.01 28.65
N MET A 11 0.69 48.72 28.36
CA MET A 11 0.98 47.63 29.31
C MET A 11 2.40 47.79 29.88
N SER A 12 2.55 47.58 31.20
CA SER A 12 3.85 47.66 31.85
C SER A 12 4.80 46.57 31.35
N ALA A 13 6.09 46.83 31.41
CA ALA A 13 7.12 45.81 31.00
C ALA A 13 7.00 44.52 31.84
N GLU A 14 6.59 44.64 33.11
CA GLU A 14 6.34 43.50 33.99
C GLU A 14 5.11 42.68 33.59
N ASP A 15 4.01 43.29 33.16
CA ASP A 15 2.82 42.60 32.67
C ASP A 15 3.09 41.86 31.38
N SER A 16 3.87 42.50 30.49
CA SER A 16 4.35 41.87 29.24
C SER A 16 5.25 40.66 29.49
N ALA A 17 6.12 40.72 30.51
CA ALA A 17 6.99 39.59 30.89
C ALA A 17 6.17 38.44 31.52
N ARG A 18 5.19 38.75 32.39
CA ARG A 18 4.30 37.72 32.98
C ARG A 18 3.44 37.04 31.93
N LEU A 19 2.88 37.77 30.96
CA LEU A 19 2.12 37.19 29.86
C LEU A 19 3.00 36.27 28.93
N ARG A 20 4.23 36.68 28.68
CA ARG A 20 5.19 35.82 27.92
C ARG A 20 5.52 34.55 28.69
N GLN A 21 5.72 34.59 30.01
CA GLN A 21 6.01 33.41 30.83
C GLN A 21 4.81 32.46 30.90
N THR A 22 3.57 33.01 31.12
CA THR A 22 2.34 32.20 31.13
C THR A 22 2.06 31.57 29.78
N ASN A 23 2.24 32.28 28.66
CA ASN A 23 2.11 31.73 27.31
C ASN A 23 3.15 30.66 27.02
N LYS A 24 4.41 30.85 27.43
CA LYS A 24 5.47 29.86 27.26
C LYS A 24 5.23 28.59 28.07
N ARG A 25 4.68 28.73 29.31
CA ARG A 25 4.30 27.57 30.15
C ARG A 25 3.08 26.84 29.58
N ARG A 26 2.08 27.55 29.09
CA ARG A 26 0.89 26.99 28.44
C ARG A 26 1.22 26.26 27.14
N SER A 27 2.12 26.82 26.35
CA SER A 27 2.67 26.18 25.14
C SER A 27 3.45 24.90 25.47
N ARG A 28 4.25 24.89 26.55
CA ARG A 28 4.99 23.68 26.97
C ARG A 28 4.07 22.59 27.50
N VAL A 29 3.08 22.94 28.31
CA VAL A 29 2.08 21.97 28.82
C VAL A 29 1.27 21.40 27.68
N GLY A 30 0.83 22.22 26.71
CA GLY A 30 0.16 21.77 25.51
C GLY A 30 1.03 20.83 24.66
N SER A 31 2.33 21.16 24.50
CA SER A 31 3.28 20.30 23.78
C SER A 31 3.48 18.94 24.48
N VAL A 32 3.63 18.94 25.80
CA VAL A 32 3.77 17.70 26.58
C VAL A 32 2.50 16.84 26.47
N ALA A 33 1.33 17.45 26.67
CA ALA A 33 0.04 16.74 26.54
C ALA A 33 -0.12 16.12 25.13
N TYR A 34 0.25 16.87 24.08
CA TYR A 34 0.24 16.36 22.71
C TYR A 34 1.17 15.15 22.53
N HIS A 35 2.41 15.21 23.03
CA HIS A 35 3.35 14.10 22.90
C HIS A 35 2.91 12.87 23.71
N VAL A 36 2.35 13.07 24.91
CA VAL A 36 1.78 11.99 25.73
C VAL A 36 0.62 11.31 24.99
N LEU A 37 -0.28 12.11 24.40
CA LEU A 37 -1.40 11.58 23.62
C LEU A 37 -0.89 10.79 22.39
N MET A 38 0.08 11.35 21.67
CA MET A 38 0.66 10.67 20.49
C MET A 38 1.37 9.37 20.85
N ILE A 39 2.12 9.34 21.96
CA ILE A 39 2.76 8.12 22.47
C ILE A 39 1.70 7.09 22.88
N ALA A 40 0.65 7.51 23.60
CA ALA A 40 -0.42 6.62 24.00
C ALA A 40 -1.13 6.01 22.79
N LEU A 41 -1.45 6.81 21.76
CA LEU A 41 -2.02 6.33 20.51
C LEU A 41 -1.06 5.38 19.79
N ALA A 42 0.24 5.70 19.73
CA ALA A 42 1.24 4.83 19.13
C ALA A 42 1.33 3.48 19.86
N CYS A 43 1.30 3.45 21.19
CA CYS A 43 1.27 2.22 21.98
C CYS A 43 0.03 1.37 21.67
N VAL A 44 -1.15 1.98 21.57
CA VAL A 44 -2.39 1.27 21.22
C VAL A 44 -2.31 0.66 19.81
N VAL A 45 -1.82 1.42 18.83
CA VAL A 45 -1.71 0.96 17.43
C VAL A 45 -0.64 -0.12 17.28
N LEU A 46 0.47 -0.01 18.01
CA LEU A 46 1.57 -0.98 17.93
C LEU A 46 1.31 -2.24 18.76
N TYR A 47 0.39 -2.21 19.72
CA TYR A 47 0.12 -3.35 20.60
C TYR A 47 -0.15 -4.66 19.86
N PRO A 48 -1.04 -4.73 18.82
CA PRO A 48 -1.28 -5.98 18.09
C PRO A 48 -0.01 -6.52 17.42
N ALA A 49 0.81 -5.65 16.83
CA ALA A 49 2.05 -6.06 16.18
C ALA A 49 3.09 -6.57 17.19
N LEU A 50 3.21 -5.89 18.34
CA LEU A 50 4.06 -6.33 19.44
C LEU A 50 3.57 -7.65 20.04
N TRP A 51 2.26 -7.79 20.23
CA TRP A 51 1.67 -9.02 20.72
C TRP A 51 1.93 -10.20 19.76
N MET A 52 1.77 -9.99 18.45
CA MET A 52 2.09 -11.00 17.43
C MET A 52 3.57 -11.40 17.49
N LEU A 53 4.48 -10.42 17.57
CA LEU A 53 5.92 -10.65 17.68
C LEU A 53 6.27 -11.45 18.95
N MET A 54 5.69 -11.08 20.11
CA MET A 54 5.92 -11.81 21.36
C MET A 54 5.26 -13.20 21.36
N SER A 55 4.09 -13.32 20.75
CA SER A 55 3.38 -14.59 20.60
C SER A 55 4.11 -15.57 19.68
N SER A 56 4.86 -15.08 18.69
CA SER A 56 5.69 -15.93 17.85
C SER A 56 6.81 -16.68 18.61
N LEU A 57 7.13 -16.23 19.81
CA LEU A 57 8.10 -16.86 20.70
C LEU A 57 7.46 -17.79 21.74
N LYS A 58 6.12 -17.83 21.85
CA LYS A 58 5.39 -18.64 22.83
C LYS A 58 5.05 -20.03 22.29
N PRO A 59 4.97 -21.06 23.13
CA PRO A 59 4.34 -22.31 22.74
C PRO A 59 2.89 -22.08 22.27
N SER A 60 2.43 -22.87 21.30
CA SER A 60 1.07 -22.74 20.72
C SER A 60 -0.03 -22.86 21.78
N SER A 61 0.16 -23.65 22.83
CA SER A 61 -0.75 -23.79 23.98
C SER A 61 -0.96 -22.51 24.76
N ASP A 62 0.05 -21.64 24.80
CA ASP A 62 0.07 -20.44 25.63
C ASP A 62 -0.43 -19.18 24.88
N ILE A 63 -0.77 -19.33 23.60
CA ILE A 63 -1.25 -18.22 22.76
C ILE A 63 -2.76 -18.07 22.89
N VAL A 64 -3.49 -19.18 22.88
CA VAL A 64 -4.96 -19.18 22.94
C VAL A 64 -5.43 -18.79 24.35
N GLY A 65 -6.15 -17.67 24.44
CA GLY A 65 -6.68 -17.16 25.71
C GLY A 65 -5.69 -16.35 26.56
N ASN A 66 -4.43 -16.19 26.13
CA ASN A 66 -3.43 -15.40 26.85
C ASN A 66 -2.97 -14.19 26.04
N VAL A 67 -3.38 -13.00 26.47
CA VAL A 67 -3.03 -11.70 25.84
C VAL A 67 -1.74 -11.08 26.40
N SER A 68 -1.04 -11.76 27.31
CA SER A 68 0.22 -11.27 27.87
C SER A 68 1.24 -10.98 26.76
N LEU A 69 2.02 -9.92 26.88
CA LEU A 69 3.13 -9.62 25.99
C LEU A 69 4.39 -10.41 26.30
N ILE A 70 4.56 -10.85 27.56
CA ILE A 70 5.81 -11.48 28.01
C ILE A 70 5.70 -12.99 27.83
N PRO A 71 6.56 -13.63 27.02
CA PRO A 71 6.63 -15.09 26.92
C PRO A 71 7.28 -15.66 28.19
N GLU A 72 6.61 -16.56 28.90
CA GLU A 72 7.16 -17.25 30.08
C GLU A 72 8.23 -18.28 29.67
N ASN A 73 8.00 -18.97 28.54
CA ASN A 73 8.90 -19.97 27.97
C ASN A 73 9.22 -19.61 26.51
N GLY A 74 10.00 -18.52 26.32
CA GLY A 74 10.35 -18.05 24.98
C GLY A 74 11.26 -19.01 24.23
N SER A 75 10.89 -19.37 22.98
CA SER A 75 11.64 -20.27 22.12
C SER A 75 11.60 -19.82 20.68
N LEU A 76 12.66 -20.07 19.92
CA LEU A 76 12.72 -19.87 18.47
C LEU A 76 12.18 -21.09 17.69
N GLN A 77 11.69 -22.14 18.37
CA GLN A 77 11.21 -23.34 17.72
C GLN A 77 10.10 -23.06 16.71
N ASN A 78 9.21 -22.10 16.99
CA ASN A 78 8.14 -21.69 16.07
C ASN A 78 8.68 -21.16 14.74
N TYR A 79 9.82 -20.47 14.77
CA TYR A 79 10.46 -19.99 13.54
C TYR A 79 11.08 -21.11 12.73
N ILE A 80 11.64 -22.14 13.39
CA ILE A 80 12.18 -23.33 12.73
C ILE A 80 11.02 -24.06 12.06
N THR A 81 9.94 -24.36 12.80
CA THR A 81 8.74 -25.00 12.26
C THR A 81 8.10 -24.19 11.12
N ALA A 82 8.04 -22.85 11.28
CA ALA A 82 7.52 -21.97 10.23
C ALA A 82 8.38 -22.02 8.98
N LEU A 83 9.70 -22.07 9.07
CA LEU A 83 10.63 -22.12 7.92
C LEU A 83 10.64 -23.48 7.21
N ASP A 84 10.47 -24.58 7.94
CA ASP A 84 10.30 -25.92 7.35
C ASP A 84 9.09 -25.97 6.42
N GLY A 85 8.09 -25.13 6.68
CA GLY A 85 6.90 -24.99 5.86
C GLY A 85 5.77 -25.93 6.28
N ILE A 86 4.84 -26.19 5.36
CA ILE A 86 3.66 -27.00 5.62
C ILE A 86 3.26 -27.81 4.38
N GLY A 87 2.69 -29.00 4.61
CA GLY A 87 2.25 -29.87 3.51
C GLY A 87 3.38 -30.34 2.59
N GLY A 88 4.61 -30.41 3.10
CA GLY A 88 5.80 -30.79 2.33
C GLY A 88 6.39 -29.68 1.47
N VAL A 89 5.87 -28.45 1.56
CA VAL A 89 6.35 -27.28 0.82
C VAL A 89 7.02 -26.30 1.78
N SER A 90 8.26 -25.93 1.49
CA SER A 90 9.03 -24.97 2.30
C SER A 90 8.40 -23.57 2.27
N THR A 91 8.47 -22.87 3.38
CA THR A 91 8.06 -21.46 3.47
C THR A 91 8.79 -20.56 2.47
N LEU A 92 10.04 -20.87 2.13
CA LEU A 92 10.78 -20.13 1.10
C LEU A 92 10.07 -20.18 -0.27
N THR A 93 9.44 -21.30 -0.63
CA THR A 93 8.65 -21.44 -1.86
C THR A 93 7.46 -20.46 -1.84
N PHE A 94 6.74 -20.35 -0.74
CA PHE A 94 5.62 -19.41 -0.59
C PHE A 94 6.08 -17.95 -0.70
N PHE A 95 7.24 -17.62 -0.12
CA PHE A 95 7.85 -16.30 -0.28
C PHE A 95 8.23 -16.00 -1.72
N GLN A 96 8.88 -16.95 -2.41
CA GLN A 96 9.25 -16.80 -3.81
C GLN A 96 8.01 -16.62 -4.70
N ASN A 97 6.98 -17.41 -4.49
CA ASN A 97 5.72 -17.30 -5.22
C ASN A 97 5.08 -15.92 -5.03
N SER A 98 4.95 -15.46 -3.78
CA SER A 98 4.43 -14.12 -3.47
C SER A 98 5.27 -13.02 -4.11
N LEU A 99 6.60 -13.15 -4.07
CA LEU A 99 7.51 -12.15 -4.66
C LEU A 99 7.37 -12.12 -6.18
N ILE A 100 7.32 -13.28 -6.84
CA ILE A 100 7.12 -13.39 -8.29
C ILE A 100 5.81 -12.72 -8.69
N VAL A 101 4.70 -13.06 -8.03
CA VAL A 101 3.38 -12.51 -8.35
C VAL A 101 3.36 -11.00 -8.07
N ALA A 102 3.92 -10.53 -6.95
CA ALA A 102 3.93 -9.11 -6.61
C ALA A 102 4.79 -8.29 -7.59
N VAL A 103 6.01 -8.73 -7.89
CA VAL A 103 6.92 -8.02 -8.80
C VAL A 103 6.35 -7.99 -10.23
N LEU A 104 5.86 -9.11 -10.74
CA LEU A 104 5.26 -9.15 -12.08
C LEU A 104 3.99 -8.31 -12.15
N SER A 105 3.17 -8.26 -11.08
CA SER A 105 2.01 -7.37 -10.99
C SER A 105 2.41 -5.91 -11.05
N VAL A 106 3.47 -5.50 -10.33
CA VAL A 106 4.00 -4.13 -10.39
C VAL A 106 4.44 -3.78 -11.81
N ILE A 107 5.21 -4.66 -12.45
CA ILE A 107 5.66 -4.45 -13.85
C ILE A 107 4.43 -4.32 -14.77
N GLY A 108 3.46 -5.23 -14.65
CA GLY A 108 2.25 -5.21 -15.46
C GLY A 108 1.46 -3.91 -15.31
N VAL A 109 1.19 -3.50 -14.07
CA VAL A 109 0.44 -2.26 -13.78
C VAL A 109 1.20 -1.02 -14.26
N VAL A 110 2.49 -0.91 -13.96
CA VAL A 110 3.29 0.26 -14.35
C VAL A 110 3.31 0.43 -15.86
N LEU A 111 3.53 -0.65 -16.60
CA LEU A 111 3.55 -0.62 -18.06
C LEU A 111 2.16 -0.31 -18.64
N SER A 112 1.16 -1.11 -18.27
CA SER A 112 -0.17 -1.02 -18.89
C SER A 112 -0.90 0.26 -18.51
N ALA A 113 -0.87 0.65 -17.23
CA ALA A 113 -1.55 1.85 -16.76
C ALA A 113 -0.88 3.13 -17.27
N SER A 114 0.48 3.19 -17.37
CA SER A 114 1.15 4.38 -17.88
C SER A 114 0.86 4.62 -19.37
N VAL A 115 0.86 3.55 -20.19
CA VAL A 115 0.51 3.65 -21.62
C VAL A 115 -0.95 4.06 -21.78
N SER A 116 -1.88 3.44 -21.03
CA SER A 116 -3.30 3.78 -21.07
C SER A 116 -3.55 5.22 -20.60
N ALA A 117 -2.86 5.64 -19.54
CA ALA A 117 -2.95 7.01 -19.04
C ALA A 117 -2.41 8.04 -20.06
N TYR A 118 -1.33 7.72 -20.77
CA TYR A 118 -0.83 8.55 -21.85
C TYR A 118 -1.86 8.71 -22.97
N ALA A 119 -2.50 7.62 -23.40
CA ALA A 119 -3.55 7.64 -24.40
C ALA A 119 -4.72 8.55 -23.96
N PHE A 120 -5.21 8.41 -22.74
CA PHE A 120 -6.34 9.20 -22.20
C PHE A 120 -5.99 10.67 -21.93
N SER A 121 -4.74 11.01 -21.67
CA SER A 121 -4.36 12.39 -21.32
C SER A 121 -3.79 13.17 -22.50
N ARG A 122 -3.03 12.55 -23.40
CA ARG A 122 -2.24 13.22 -24.44
C ARG A 122 -2.68 12.94 -25.87
N VAL A 123 -3.30 11.77 -26.13
CA VAL A 123 -3.73 11.40 -27.48
C VAL A 123 -5.18 11.82 -27.73
N LYS A 124 -5.43 12.42 -28.89
CA LYS A 124 -6.78 12.75 -29.35
C LYS A 124 -7.31 11.60 -30.20
N PHE A 125 -8.32 10.91 -29.74
CA PHE A 125 -9.03 9.85 -30.50
C PHE A 125 -10.53 9.94 -30.29
N PRO A 126 -11.36 9.47 -31.26
CA PRO A 126 -12.79 9.48 -31.12
C PRO A 126 -13.26 8.60 -29.95
N GLY A 127 -14.22 9.10 -29.17
CA GLY A 127 -14.76 8.38 -28.03
C GLY A 127 -13.89 8.43 -26.75
N ARG A 128 -12.76 9.16 -26.73
CA ARG A 128 -11.85 9.23 -25.57
C ARG A 128 -12.57 9.49 -24.25
N ASN A 129 -13.45 10.48 -24.22
CA ASN A 129 -14.15 10.85 -22.99
C ASN A 129 -15.14 9.75 -22.55
N LEU A 130 -15.81 9.10 -23.50
CA LEU A 130 -16.72 7.98 -23.23
C LEU A 130 -15.95 6.81 -22.64
N PHE A 131 -14.86 6.37 -23.27
CA PHE A 131 -14.02 5.27 -22.77
C PHE A 131 -13.41 5.59 -21.40
N PHE A 132 -12.95 6.83 -21.20
CA PHE A 132 -12.45 7.27 -19.90
C PHE A 132 -13.55 7.21 -18.83
N SER A 133 -14.76 7.69 -19.13
CA SER A 133 -15.88 7.63 -18.19
C SER A 133 -16.29 6.19 -17.89
N MET A 134 -16.31 5.30 -18.88
CA MET A 134 -16.57 3.87 -18.68
C MET A 134 -15.52 3.24 -17.79
N MET A 135 -14.24 3.53 -18.02
CA MET A 135 -13.14 3.06 -17.15
C MET A 135 -13.32 3.56 -15.71
N VAL A 136 -13.63 4.83 -15.52
CA VAL A 136 -13.89 5.38 -14.17
C VAL A 136 -15.11 4.73 -13.53
N ALA A 137 -16.17 4.44 -14.30
CA ALA A 137 -17.36 3.75 -13.80
C ALA A 137 -17.02 2.33 -13.27
N THR A 138 -16.01 1.65 -13.82
CA THR A 138 -15.60 0.34 -13.30
C THR A 138 -15.06 0.40 -11.87
N LEU A 139 -14.58 1.55 -11.40
CA LEU A 139 -14.15 1.74 -10.00
C LEU A 139 -15.30 1.59 -9.00
N LEU A 140 -16.54 1.77 -9.44
CA LEU A 140 -17.73 1.60 -8.60
C LEU A 140 -18.17 0.14 -8.48
N LEU A 141 -17.63 -0.75 -9.30
CA LEU A 141 -17.96 -2.16 -9.27
C LEU A 141 -17.23 -2.85 -8.11
N PRO A 142 -17.95 -3.51 -7.19
CA PRO A 142 -17.32 -4.28 -6.13
C PRO A 142 -16.48 -5.43 -6.73
N PHE A 143 -15.27 -5.60 -6.28
CA PHE A 143 -14.37 -6.68 -6.73
C PHE A 143 -15.03 -8.06 -6.68
N HIS A 144 -15.83 -8.34 -5.63
CA HIS A 144 -16.50 -9.61 -5.44
C HIS A 144 -17.58 -9.92 -6.52
N VAL A 145 -18.10 -8.91 -7.21
CA VAL A 145 -19.04 -9.10 -8.33
C VAL A 145 -18.29 -9.50 -9.60
N VAL A 146 -17.08 -8.96 -9.77
CA VAL A 146 -16.27 -9.17 -10.98
C VAL A 146 -15.52 -10.50 -10.93
N ILE A 147 -15.13 -10.97 -9.76
CA ILE A 147 -14.27 -12.14 -9.60
C ILE A 147 -14.90 -13.44 -10.08
N ILE A 148 -16.24 -13.60 -9.94
CA ILE A 148 -16.95 -14.81 -10.38
C ILE A 148 -16.96 -14.94 -11.91
N PRO A 149 -17.40 -13.93 -12.69
CA PRO A 149 -17.27 -13.98 -14.16
C PRO A 149 -15.82 -14.14 -14.61
N GLN A 150 -14.88 -13.48 -13.95
CA GLN A 150 -13.45 -13.60 -14.25
C GLN A 150 -12.95 -15.03 -14.05
N TYR A 151 -13.36 -15.69 -12.96
CA TYR A 151 -13.02 -17.10 -12.71
C TYR A 151 -13.54 -18.01 -13.83
N ILE A 152 -14.79 -17.82 -14.28
CA ILE A 152 -15.38 -18.60 -15.37
C ILE A 152 -14.56 -18.44 -16.66
N VAL A 153 -14.15 -17.21 -16.99
CA VAL A 153 -13.33 -16.95 -18.18
C VAL A 153 -11.98 -17.68 -18.08
N PHE A 154 -11.26 -17.55 -16.96
CA PHE A 154 -9.97 -18.20 -16.80
C PHE A 154 -10.05 -19.72 -16.68
N ASN A 155 -11.14 -20.23 -16.12
CA ASN A 155 -11.40 -21.67 -16.09
C ASN A 155 -11.63 -22.25 -17.51
N ASN A 156 -12.39 -21.53 -18.34
CA ASN A 156 -12.65 -21.95 -19.73
C ASN A 156 -11.39 -21.84 -20.63
N LEU A 157 -10.40 -21.04 -20.20
CA LEU A 157 -9.11 -20.89 -20.88
C LEU A 157 -8.02 -21.83 -20.32
N ASP A 158 -8.39 -22.76 -19.42
CA ASP A 158 -7.47 -23.69 -18.74
C ASP A 158 -6.30 -22.97 -18.01
N MET A 159 -6.54 -21.74 -17.54
CA MET A 159 -5.52 -20.94 -16.85
C MET A 159 -5.60 -21.07 -15.32
N VAL A 160 -6.64 -21.73 -14.77
CA VAL A 160 -6.76 -22.03 -13.32
C VAL A 160 -5.62 -22.95 -12.91
N ASN A 161 -5.13 -22.78 -11.67
CA ASN A 161 -3.93 -23.41 -11.13
C ASN A 161 -2.63 -22.96 -11.79
N THR A 162 -2.60 -21.71 -12.24
CA THR A 162 -1.40 -20.98 -12.71
C THR A 162 -1.44 -19.54 -12.18
N TYR A 163 -0.36 -18.78 -12.37
CA TYR A 163 -0.34 -17.35 -11.99
C TYR A 163 -0.99 -16.44 -13.02
N TRP A 164 -1.37 -16.93 -14.20
CA TRP A 164 -1.95 -16.10 -15.27
C TRP A 164 -3.20 -15.33 -14.86
N PRO A 165 -4.19 -15.92 -14.13
CA PRO A 165 -5.36 -15.18 -13.67
C PRO A 165 -5.04 -14.01 -12.74
N LEU A 166 -3.93 -14.09 -12.00
CA LEU A 166 -3.46 -13.04 -11.09
C LEU A 166 -2.69 -11.94 -11.83
N LEU A 167 -1.98 -12.31 -12.91
CA LEU A 167 -1.05 -11.44 -13.62
C LEU A 167 -1.65 -10.79 -14.87
N LEU A 168 -2.37 -11.56 -15.70
CA LEU A 168 -2.86 -11.08 -16.98
C LEU A 168 -3.71 -9.81 -16.88
N PRO A 169 -4.64 -9.66 -15.92
CA PRO A 169 -5.38 -8.42 -15.74
C PRO A 169 -4.47 -7.20 -15.50
N LYS A 170 -3.36 -7.38 -14.79
CA LYS A 170 -2.40 -6.31 -14.49
C LYS A 170 -1.72 -5.79 -15.76
N PHE A 171 -1.44 -6.66 -16.71
CA PHE A 171 -0.85 -6.31 -18.01
C PHE A 171 -1.87 -5.72 -19.00
N LEU A 172 -3.17 -5.91 -18.77
CA LEU A 172 -4.25 -5.42 -19.64
C LEU A 172 -4.89 -4.12 -19.17
N ALA A 173 -4.26 -3.41 -18.24
CA ALA A 173 -4.73 -2.15 -17.67
C ALA A 173 -6.16 -2.23 -17.07
N THR A 174 -6.54 -3.38 -16.52
CA THR A 174 -7.86 -3.53 -15.88
C THR A 174 -7.94 -2.85 -14.51
N ASP A 175 -6.81 -2.49 -13.91
CA ASP A 175 -6.75 -1.73 -12.66
C ASP A 175 -7.02 -0.23 -12.92
N ALA A 176 -8.29 0.11 -13.11
CA ALA A 176 -8.75 1.46 -13.43
C ALA A 176 -8.26 2.53 -12.43
N PHE A 177 -8.05 2.16 -11.16
CA PHE A 177 -7.52 3.07 -10.14
C PHE A 177 -6.13 3.61 -10.52
N PHE A 178 -5.21 2.76 -10.96
CA PHE A 178 -3.86 3.19 -11.32
C PHE A 178 -3.85 3.95 -12.65
N VAL A 179 -4.68 3.57 -13.60
CA VAL A 179 -4.87 4.35 -14.83
C VAL A 179 -5.39 5.74 -14.50
N PHE A 180 -6.40 5.86 -13.65
CA PHE A 180 -6.95 7.14 -13.21
C PHE A 180 -5.91 7.99 -12.49
N LEU A 181 -5.19 7.41 -11.50
CA LEU A 181 -4.12 8.08 -10.77
C LEU A 181 -3.08 8.70 -11.73
N MET A 182 -2.61 7.90 -12.70
CA MET A 182 -1.61 8.33 -13.67
C MET A 182 -2.17 9.39 -14.65
N VAL A 183 -3.43 9.29 -15.06
CA VAL A 183 -4.10 10.31 -15.88
C VAL A 183 -4.15 11.65 -15.15
N GLN A 184 -4.54 11.64 -13.86
CA GLN A 184 -4.60 12.88 -13.08
C GLN A 184 -3.22 13.52 -12.92
N PHE A 185 -2.19 12.71 -12.68
CA PHE A 185 -0.82 13.21 -12.60
C PHE A 185 -0.35 13.79 -13.94
N MET A 186 -0.57 13.09 -15.07
CA MET A 186 -0.18 13.57 -16.41
C MET A 186 -0.89 14.86 -16.80
N ARG A 187 -2.16 15.04 -16.42
CA ARG A 187 -2.90 16.28 -16.70
C ARG A 187 -2.30 17.49 -15.97
N GLY A 188 -1.57 17.27 -14.88
CA GLY A 188 -0.83 18.30 -14.17
C GLY A 188 0.50 18.69 -14.81
N LEU A 189 1.00 17.89 -15.76
CA LEU A 189 2.24 18.20 -16.47
C LEU A 189 1.98 19.21 -17.60
N PRO A 190 2.87 20.23 -17.81
CA PRO A 190 2.72 21.20 -18.89
C PRO A 190 2.64 20.53 -20.27
N ILE A 191 1.64 20.92 -21.07
CA ILE A 191 1.45 20.37 -22.42
C ILE A 191 2.49 20.92 -23.39
N GLU A 192 3.06 22.08 -23.10
CA GLU A 192 4.08 22.77 -23.86
C GLU A 192 5.34 21.94 -24.11
N LEU A 193 5.63 21.02 -23.16
CA LEU A 193 6.74 20.07 -23.31
C LEU A 193 6.51 19.09 -24.47
N ASP A 194 5.26 18.63 -24.63
CA ASP A 194 4.88 17.74 -25.71
C ASP A 194 4.88 18.50 -27.07
N GLU A 195 4.43 19.76 -27.06
CA GLU A 195 4.35 20.59 -28.24
C GLU A 195 5.75 20.96 -28.75
N ALA A 196 6.67 21.37 -27.89
CA ALA A 196 8.07 21.61 -28.21
C ALA A 196 8.73 20.36 -28.84
N ALA A 197 8.53 19.21 -28.24
CA ALA A 197 9.08 17.95 -28.76
C ALA A 197 8.51 17.58 -30.14
N ARG A 198 7.24 17.92 -30.43
CA ARG A 198 6.64 17.70 -31.75
C ARG A 198 7.23 18.63 -32.80
N ILE A 199 7.55 19.88 -32.45
CA ILE A 199 8.26 20.82 -33.36
C ILE A 199 9.63 20.23 -33.72
N ASP A 200 10.31 19.57 -32.76
CA ASP A 200 11.58 18.86 -32.99
C ASP A 200 11.41 17.50 -33.71
N GLY A 201 10.20 17.17 -34.18
CA GLY A 201 9.92 15.94 -34.94
C GLY A 201 9.71 14.68 -34.10
N ALA A 202 9.54 14.79 -32.77
CA ALA A 202 9.32 13.63 -31.94
C ALA A 202 7.88 13.08 -32.10
N GLY A 203 7.77 11.79 -32.41
CA GLY A 203 6.48 11.07 -32.38
C GLY A 203 6.03 10.71 -30.98
N HIS A 204 4.78 10.23 -30.85
CA HIS A 204 4.14 9.90 -29.56
C HIS A 204 4.97 8.95 -28.69
N VAL A 205 5.59 7.93 -29.27
CA VAL A 205 6.41 6.95 -28.51
C VAL A 205 7.62 7.63 -27.88
N ARG A 206 8.29 8.52 -28.62
CA ARG A 206 9.47 9.25 -28.14
C ARG A 206 9.08 10.27 -27.06
N ILE A 207 7.97 10.99 -27.24
CA ILE A 207 7.43 11.92 -26.25
C ILE A 207 7.08 11.15 -24.96
N PHE A 208 6.37 10.03 -25.08
CA PHE A 208 6.02 9.20 -23.93
C PHE A 208 7.26 8.70 -23.18
N SER A 209 8.20 8.03 -23.86
CA SER A 209 9.33 7.35 -23.22
C SER A 209 10.39 8.33 -22.70
N SER A 210 10.66 9.41 -23.42
CA SER A 210 11.80 10.31 -23.13
C SER A 210 11.42 11.55 -22.34
N ILE A 211 10.14 11.94 -22.32
CA ILE A 211 9.68 13.17 -21.65
C ILE A 211 8.66 12.83 -20.57
N VAL A 212 7.53 12.25 -20.94
CA VAL A 212 6.40 12.05 -20.01
C VAL A 212 6.72 11.00 -18.95
N LEU A 213 7.21 9.84 -19.34
CA LEU A 213 7.50 8.73 -18.41
C LEU A 213 8.53 9.09 -17.33
N PRO A 214 9.66 9.78 -17.62
CA PRO A 214 10.58 10.27 -16.60
C PRO A 214 9.94 11.29 -15.64
N LEU A 215 9.09 12.19 -16.15
CA LEU A 215 8.39 13.18 -15.33
C LEU A 215 7.30 12.55 -14.44
N MET A 216 6.77 11.40 -14.85
CA MET A 216 5.80 10.63 -14.07
C MET A 216 6.39 9.81 -12.93
N LYS A 217 7.69 9.84 -12.72
CA LYS A 217 8.37 9.05 -11.69
C LYS A 217 7.64 9.00 -10.33
N PRO A 218 7.12 10.10 -9.77
CA PRO A 218 6.41 10.06 -8.49
C PRO A 218 5.14 9.19 -8.55
N SER A 219 4.32 9.33 -9.60
CA SER A 219 3.08 8.54 -9.74
C SER A 219 3.35 7.07 -10.05
N LEU A 220 4.42 6.77 -10.82
CA LEU A 220 4.85 5.39 -11.08
C LEU A 220 5.31 4.70 -9.80
N ILE A 221 6.09 5.39 -8.96
CA ILE A 221 6.53 4.87 -7.66
C ILE A 221 5.32 4.64 -6.75
N THR A 222 4.40 5.59 -6.68
CA THR A 222 3.17 5.45 -5.90
C THR A 222 2.35 4.23 -6.36
N ALA A 223 2.13 4.08 -7.66
CA ALA A 223 1.43 2.92 -8.22
C ALA A 223 2.16 1.60 -7.90
N SER A 224 3.50 1.59 -7.99
CA SER A 224 4.32 0.43 -7.66
C SER A 224 4.18 0.01 -6.21
N ILE A 225 4.20 0.99 -5.29
CA ILE A 225 4.06 0.75 -3.84
C ILE A 225 2.70 0.12 -3.53
N PHE A 226 1.61 0.74 -4.01
CA PHE A 226 0.27 0.22 -3.73
C PHE A 226 0.03 -1.14 -4.40
N THR A 227 0.47 -1.33 -5.65
CA THR A 227 0.36 -2.62 -6.32
C THR A 227 1.11 -3.71 -5.58
N PHE A 228 2.35 -3.44 -5.13
CA PHE A 228 3.13 -4.40 -4.36
C PHE A 228 2.42 -4.77 -3.06
N ILE A 229 2.01 -3.78 -2.26
CA ILE A 229 1.35 -4.02 -0.96
C ILE A 229 0.04 -4.79 -1.16
N TRP A 230 -0.80 -4.40 -2.12
CA TRP A 230 -2.08 -5.07 -2.37
C TRP A 230 -1.89 -6.50 -2.86
N THR A 231 -0.97 -6.73 -3.79
CA THR A 231 -0.70 -8.07 -4.31
C THR A 231 -0.03 -8.97 -3.28
N TRP A 232 0.89 -8.43 -2.47
CA TRP A 232 1.56 -9.17 -1.41
C TRP A 232 0.57 -9.66 -0.35
N ASN A 233 -0.45 -8.87 -0.04
CA ASN A 233 -1.48 -9.19 0.95
C ASN A 233 -2.72 -9.86 0.34
N ASP A 234 -2.75 -10.09 -0.98
CA ASP A 234 -3.91 -10.71 -1.62
C ASP A 234 -4.03 -12.18 -1.20
N PHE A 235 -5.15 -12.47 -0.56
CA PHE A 235 -5.52 -13.82 -0.14
C PHE A 235 -6.57 -14.43 -1.08
N LEU A 236 -7.57 -13.62 -1.48
CA LEU A 236 -8.76 -14.13 -2.15
C LEU A 236 -8.47 -14.55 -3.60
N GLY A 237 -7.71 -13.76 -4.33
CA GLY A 237 -7.32 -14.09 -5.71
C GLY A 237 -6.56 -15.42 -5.77
N PRO A 238 -5.42 -15.54 -5.06
CA PRO A 238 -4.68 -16.79 -4.98
C PRO A 238 -5.51 -17.98 -4.48
N LEU A 239 -6.37 -17.79 -3.46
CA LEU A 239 -7.25 -18.84 -2.94
C LEU A 239 -8.20 -19.42 -4.00
N LEU A 240 -8.70 -18.57 -4.90
CA LEU A 240 -9.61 -19.00 -5.96
C LEU A 240 -8.90 -19.71 -7.10
N TYR A 241 -7.72 -19.20 -7.50
CA TYR A 241 -7.04 -19.64 -8.70
C TYR A 241 -6.00 -20.72 -8.48
N LEU A 242 -5.35 -20.77 -7.32
CA LEU A 242 -4.27 -21.72 -7.04
C LEU A 242 -4.83 -22.92 -6.25
N LYS A 243 -4.54 -24.13 -6.71
CA LYS A 243 -5.05 -25.37 -6.12
C LYS A 243 -3.93 -26.28 -5.59
N GLN A 244 -2.71 -26.12 -6.10
CA GLN A 244 -1.57 -26.91 -5.69
C GLN A 244 -0.72 -26.16 -4.66
N PRO A 245 -0.31 -26.80 -3.55
CA PRO A 245 0.48 -26.16 -2.50
C PRO A 245 1.77 -25.51 -3.00
N ASP A 246 2.43 -26.10 -4.00
CA ASP A 246 3.68 -25.56 -4.56
C ASP A 246 3.51 -24.18 -5.22
N LEU A 247 2.29 -23.83 -5.61
CA LEU A 247 1.97 -22.56 -6.22
C LEU A 247 1.43 -21.52 -5.22
N TYR A 248 1.15 -21.93 -3.98
CA TYR A 248 0.54 -21.05 -3.00
C TYR A 248 1.40 -19.83 -2.69
N THR A 249 0.73 -18.71 -2.55
CA THR A 249 1.32 -17.47 -2.03
C THR A 249 1.33 -17.48 -0.50
N LEU A 250 2.12 -16.61 0.08
CA LEU A 250 2.33 -16.52 1.52
C LEU A 250 1.02 -16.32 2.33
N PRO A 251 0.05 -15.48 1.91
CA PRO A 251 -1.22 -15.37 2.63
C PRO A 251 -2.04 -16.67 2.70
N ILE A 252 -2.00 -17.50 1.65
CA ILE A 252 -2.66 -18.82 1.70
C ILE A 252 -1.91 -19.72 2.67
N ALA A 253 -0.58 -19.76 2.56
CA ALA A 253 0.24 -20.61 3.42
C ALA A 253 0.07 -20.28 4.90
N LEU A 254 -0.05 -19.01 5.28
CA LEU A 254 -0.36 -18.59 6.66
C LEU A 254 -1.63 -19.23 7.21
N ARG A 255 -2.65 -19.43 6.37
CA ARG A 255 -3.89 -20.09 6.79
C ARG A 255 -3.71 -21.58 7.04
N LEU A 256 -2.80 -22.23 6.34
CA LEU A 256 -2.59 -23.68 6.46
C LEU A 256 -2.05 -24.10 7.84
N PHE A 257 -1.38 -23.19 8.58
CA PHE A 257 -0.94 -23.45 9.95
C PHE A 257 -2.10 -23.55 10.96
N VAL A 258 -3.31 -23.11 10.58
CA VAL A 258 -4.52 -23.21 11.38
C VAL A 258 -5.49 -24.16 10.69
N ASP A 259 -5.37 -25.42 10.95
CA ASP A 259 -6.29 -26.45 10.46
C ASP A 259 -7.38 -26.69 11.52
N GLN A 260 -8.64 -26.77 11.05
CA GLN A 260 -9.78 -27.07 11.93
C GLN A 260 -9.90 -28.57 12.27
N THR A 261 -9.17 -29.42 11.56
CA THR A 261 -9.25 -30.89 11.69
C THR A 261 -8.10 -31.49 12.49
N THR A 262 -7.01 -30.77 12.71
CA THR A 262 -5.82 -31.21 13.43
C THR A 262 -5.42 -30.19 14.50
N VAL A 263 -4.30 -30.41 15.17
CA VAL A 263 -3.76 -29.45 16.15
C VAL A 263 -3.21 -28.24 15.42
N SER A 264 -3.89 -27.09 15.57
CA SER A 264 -3.43 -25.82 15.01
C SER A 264 -2.12 -25.38 15.65
N ASP A 265 -1.11 -25.05 14.83
CA ASP A 265 0.15 -24.48 15.30
C ASP A 265 0.12 -22.95 15.23
N TYR A 266 -0.49 -22.34 16.25
CA TYR A 266 -0.58 -20.87 16.34
C TYR A 266 0.79 -20.23 16.52
N GLY A 267 1.76 -20.92 17.14
CA GLY A 267 3.12 -20.40 17.30
C GLY A 267 3.83 -20.25 15.96
N ALA A 268 3.81 -21.31 15.16
CA ALA A 268 4.39 -21.28 13.80
C ALA A 268 3.66 -20.28 12.90
N GLN A 269 2.31 -20.18 13.02
CA GLN A 269 1.55 -19.17 12.29
C GLN A 269 1.99 -17.74 12.67
N MET A 270 2.15 -17.43 13.96
CA MET A 270 2.61 -16.11 14.39
C MET A 270 4.04 -15.84 13.91
N ALA A 271 4.93 -16.82 13.97
CA ALA A 271 6.30 -16.70 13.46
C ALA A 271 6.31 -16.44 11.95
N MET A 272 5.51 -17.18 11.17
CA MET A 272 5.37 -16.95 9.74
C MET A 272 4.75 -15.58 9.42
N ALA A 273 3.78 -15.11 10.20
CA ALA A 273 3.19 -13.79 10.05
C ALA A 273 4.23 -12.67 10.29
N VAL A 274 5.09 -12.83 11.30
CA VAL A 274 6.22 -11.90 11.54
C VAL A 274 7.17 -11.89 10.35
N LEU A 275 7.55 -13.07 9.83
CA LEU A 275 8.40 -13.17 8.64
C LEU A 275 7.73 -12.51 7.42
N ALA A 276 6.41 -12.69 7.25
CA ALA A 276 5.64 -12.11 6.15
C ALA A 276 5.60 -10.58 6.17
N LEU A 277 5.75 -9.96 7.35
CA LEU A 277 5.83 -8.50 7.47
C LEU A 277 7.17 -7.94 7.01
N LEU A 278 8.27 -8.70 7.08
CA LEU A 278 9.61 -8.20 6.79
C LEU A 278 9.75 -7.59 5.38
N PRO A 279 9.28 -8.24 4.28
CA PRO A 279 9.35 -7.65 2.96
C PRO A 279 8.53 -6.36 2.84
N VAL A 280 7.35 -6.31 3.44
CA VAL A 280 6.48 -5.11 3.42
C VAL A 280 7.13 -3.97 4.18
N MET A 281 7.68 -4.24 5.36
CA MET A 281 8.42 -3.24 6.15
C MET A 281 9.66 -2.74 5.41
N LEU A 282 10.46 -3.64 4.84
CA LEU A 282 11.63 -3.29 4.06
C LEU A 282 11.25 -2.40 2.88
N PHE A 283 10.21 -2.78 2.16
CA PHE A 283 9.69 -2.02 1.03
C PHE A 283 9.21 -0.63 1.48
N PHE A 284 8.47 -0.56 2.59
CA PHE A 284 8.04 0.72 3.17
C PHE A 284 9.22 1.59 3.55
N PHE A 285 10.24 1.09 4.26
CA PHE A 285 11.42 1.88 4.66
C PHE A 285 12.21 2.42 3.46
N ILE A 286 12.29 1.67 2.37
CA ILE A 286 12.96 2.11 1.14
C ILE A 286 12.17 3.24 0.46
N PHE A 287 10.84 3.10 0.40
CA PHE A 287 9.99 3.96 -0.44
C PHE A 287 9.19 5.02 0.33
N GLN A 288 9.21 5.07 1.69
CA GLN A 288 8.41 5.98 2.52
C GLN A 288 8.53 7.46 2.12
N ARG A 289 9.72 7.91 1.71
CA ARG A 289 9.94 9.30 1.27
C ARG A 289 9.08 9.67 0.05
N TYR A 290 8.85 8.74 -0.85
CA TYR A 290 8.04 8.97 -2.04
C TYR A 290 6.54 8.97 -1.76
N LEU A 291 6.09 8.29 -0.69
CA LEU A 291 4.70 8.34 -0.24
C LEU A 291 4.33 9.74 0.28
N VAL A 292 5.23 10.37 1.02
CA VAL A 292 5.00 11.71 1.58
C VAL A 292 4.95 12.75 0.46
N ASP A 293 5.86 12.69 -0.51
CA ASP A 293 5.92 13.62 -1.64
C ASP A 293 4.71 13.48 -2.58
N GLY A 294 4.23 12.25 -2.82
CA GLY A 294 3.08 11.98 -3.70
C GLY A 294 1.75 12.49 -3.14
N VAL A 295 1.57 12.50 -1.82
CA VAL A 295 0.36 12.99 -1.15
C VAL A 295 0.38 14.51 -0.97
N SER A 296 1.56 15.11 -0.73
CA SER A 296 1.68 16.54 -0.47
C SER A 296 1.43 17.40 -1.71
N THR A 297 1.73 16.93 -2.91
CA THR A 297 1.49 17.65 -4.17
C THR A 297 0.00 17.74 -4.55
N SER A 298 -0.85 16.86 -4.02
CA SER A 298 -2.30 16.93 -4.25
C SER A 298 -3.04 17.88 -3.29
N GLY A 299 -2.41 18.28 -2.17
CA GLY A 299 -3.02 19.11 -1.11
C GLY A 299 -2.70 20.61 -1.17
N LEU A 300 -1.80 21.07 -2.03
CA LEU A 300 -1.31 22.47 -2.04
C LEU A 300 -1.88 23.33 -3.17
N LYS A 301 -3.03 22.98 -3.76
CA LYS A 301 -3.81 23.86 -4.64
C LYS A 301 -5.18 24.11 -4.03
N GLY A 302 -5.19 24.85 -2.94
CA GLY A 302 -6.33 25.48 -2.33
C GLY A 302 -5.97 26.92 -1.98
#